data_dff9cd8546db8b670be9d8495932ef28
#
_entry.id   dff9cd8546db8b670be9d8495932ef28
#
_cell.length_a   1.000
_cell.length_b   1.000
_cell.length_c   1.000
_cell.angle_alpha   90.00
_cell.angle_beta   90.00
_cell.angle_gamma   90.00
#
_symmetry.space_group_name_H-M   'P 1'
#
loop_
_entity.id
_entity.type
_entity.pdbx_description
1 polymer ?
#
loop_
_entity_poly.entity_id
_entity_poly.type
_entity_poly.pdbx_seq_one_letter_code
_entity_poly.pdbx_strand_id
1 'polypeptide(L)'
;MNKVFAMVAVFIMAATNTMCQSTQAVDTKMLAEWQAGSIVSPKEVEAFGGLDKCFAAEPIPDGVWQRMQGKTYKENPYIGRDDLRHIRALHWDYDNQMHVGEMVCNVQIADRLVSILRQLFDAKYPIQRMLLPDVYDADDETQMRDNNSSCFCYRNIAATTTLSKHARGLAVDINTLYNPYIKTLADGTLLIEPATGEPYCDRSWDFPYKITHDDLCFKLFTEAGFEWGGDWTTRKDYQHFELIEN
;
A
#
# COMPACT_ATOMS: atom_id res chain seq x y z
N MET A 1 44.70 -71.69 -44.98
CA MET A 1 43.80 -71.35 -43.82
C MET A 1 43.97 -69.87 -43.53
N ASN A 2 43.17 -69.05 -44.21
CA ASN A 2 43.24 -67.61 -44.04
C ASN A 2 42.11 -67.16 -43.12
N LYS A 3 42.48 -66.55 -41.94
CA LYS A 3 41.52 -65.93 -41.07
C LYS A 3 41.39 -64.47 -41.46
N VAL A 4 40.20 -64.07 -41.91
CA VAL A 4 39.80 -62.69 -42.15
C VAL A 4 39.32 -62.08 -40.82
N PHE A 5 39.98 -61.04 -40.35
CA PHE A 5 39.49 -60.22 -39.24
C PHE A 5 38.55 -59.10 -39.75
N ALA A 6 37.33 -59.16 -39.38
CA ALA A 6 36.38 -58.10 -39.64
C ALA A 6 36.46 -57.05 -38.55
N MET A 7 36.81 -55.83 -38.92
CA MET A 7 36.88 -54.68 -38.05
C MET A 7 35.51 -54.01 -38.05
N VAL A 8 34.81 -54.06 -36.90
CA VAL A 8 33.53 -53.38 -36.70
C VAL A 8 33.83 -51.97 -36.20
N ALA A 9 33.55 -50.96 -37.03
CA ALA A 9 33.61 -49.56 -36.64
C ALA A 9 32.29 -49.17 -35.93
N VAL A 10 32.36 -48.87 -34.64
CA VAL A 10 31.25 -48.32 -33.87
C VAL A 10 31.26 -46.81 -34.03
N PHE A 11 30.28 -46.27 -34.77
CA PHE A 11 30.00 -44.84 -34.82
C PHE A 11 29.20 -44.43 -33.57
N ILE A 12 29.84 -43.72 -32.66
CA ILE A 12 29.15 -43.05 -31.55
C ILE A 12 28.63 -41.70 -32.09
N MET A 13 27.33 -41.63 -32.37
CA MET A 13 26.65 -40.36 -32.61
C MET A 13 26.45 -39.66 -31.26
N ALA A 14 27.25 -38.64 -31.02
CA ALA A 14 27.00 -37.70 -29.92
C ALA A 14 25.80 -36.78 -30.29
N ALA A 15 24.63 -37.11 -29.76
CA ALA A 15 23.47 -36.21 -29.84
C ALA A 15 23.71 -35.05 -28.91
N THR A 16 24.11 -33.89 -29.43
CA THR A 16 24.10 -32.62 -28.70
C THR A 16 22.66 -32.17 -28.52
N ASN A 17 22.10 -32.47 -27.35
CA ASN A 17 20.83 -31.90 -26.91
C ASN A 17 21.01 -30.40 -26.63
N THR A 18 20.82 -29.57 -27.64
CA THR A 18 20.67 -28.12 -27.44
C THR A 18 19.33 -27.88 -26.78
N MET A 19 19.31 -27.82 -25.46
CA MET A 19 18.16 -27.26 -24.70
C MET A 19 17.99 -25.81 -25.12
N CYS A 20 17.05 -25.54 -26.02
CA CYS A 20 16.53 -24.24 -26.28
C CYS A 20 15.72 -23.84 -25.02
N GLN A 21 16.36 -23.16 -24.08
CA GLN A 21 15.64 -22.46 -23.02
C GLN A 21 14.86 -21.34 -23.70
N SER A 22 13.56 -21.55 -23.90
CA SER A 22 12.65 -20.47 -24.22
C SER A 22 12.66 -19.52 -22.99
N THR A 23 13.39 -18.43 -23.10
CA THR A 23 13.24 -17.29 -22.17
C THR A 23 11.83 -16.75 -22.41
N GLN A 24 10.86 -17.21 -21.61
CA GLN A 24 9.56 -16.55 -21.57
C GLN A 24 9.83 -15.08 -21.21
N ALA A 25 9.35 -14.16 -22.02
CA ALA A 25 9.40 -12.75 -21.74
C ALA A 25 8.67 -12.50 -20.39
N VAL A 26 9.33 -11.78 -19.49
CA VAL A 26 8.74 -11.41 -18.20
C VAL A 26 7.61 -10.41 -18.45
N ASP A 27 6.41 -10.70 -17.95
CA ASP A 27 5.26 -9.79 -18.08
C ASP A 27 5.42 -8.62 -17.10
N THR A 28 5.51 -7.41 -17.63
CA THR A 28 5.57 -6.18 -16.84
C THR A 28 4.29 -5.35 -16.93
N LYS A 29 3.23 -5.89 -17.53
CA LYS A 29 2.01 -5.15 -17.80
C LYS A 29 1.42 -4.52 -16.55
N MET A 30 1.35 -5.26 -15.42
CA MET A 30 0.78 -4.78 -14.16
C MET A 30 1.51 -3.57 -13.61
N LEU A 31 2.85 -3.52 -13.76
CA LEU A 31 3.67 -2.38 -13.36
C LEU A 31 3.61 -1.25 -14.39
N ALA A 32 3.59 -1.55 -15.69
CA ALA A 32 3.52 -0.53 -16.74
C ALA A 32 2.19 0.24 -16.72
N GLU A 33 1.09 -0.45 -16.44
CA GLU A 33 -0.24 0.14 -16.28
C GLU A 33 -0.52 0.58 -14.82
N TRP A 34 0.40 0.32 -13.91
CA TRP A 34 0.29 0.55 -12.47
C TRP A 34 -1.04 0.07 -11.88
N GLN A 35 -1.32 -1.21 -12.05
CA GLN A 35 -2.56 -1.83 -11.57
C GLN A 35 -2.47 -2.11 -10.07
N ALA A 36 -2.89 -1.17 -9.24
CA ALA A 36 -2.89 -1.31 -7.79
C ALA A 36 -3.69 -2.55 -7.34
N GLY A 37 -3.16 -3.26 -6.33
CA GLY A 37 -3.67 -4.53 -5.84
C GLY A 37 -3.12 -5.76 -6.56
N SER A 38 -2.45 -5.61 -7.72
CA SER A 38 -1.83 -6.74 -8.42
C SER A 38 -0.62 -7.27 -7.66
N ILE A 39 -0.44 -8.60 -7.68
CA ILE A 39 0.75 -9.26 -7.17
C ILE A 39 1.81 -9.26 -8.27
N VAL A 40 3.04 -8.92 -7.89
CA VAL A 40 4.19 -8.89 -8.79
C VAL A 40 5.39 -9.61 -8.18
N SER A 41 6.26 -10.12 -9.05
CA SER A 41 7.49 -10.81 -8.65
C SER A 41 8.71 -9.90 -8.70
N PRO A 42 9.81 -10.21 -7.99
CA PRO A 42 11.06 -9.49 -8.13
C PRO A 42 11.61 -9.44 -9.57
N LYS A 43 11.33 -10.48 -10.38
CA LYS A 43 11.74 -10.51 -11.79
C LYS A 43 10.98 -9.50 -12.64
N GLU A 44 9.69 -9.30 -12.37
CA GLU A 44 8.86 -8.29 -13.06
C GLU A 44 9.32 -6.88 -12.68
N VAL A 45 9.65 -6.65 -11.40
CA VAL A 45 10.20 -5.38 -10.92
C VAL A 45 11.54 -5.07 -11.59
N GLU A 46 12.44 -6.04 -11.67
CA GLU A 46 13.74 -5.89 -12.35
C GLU A 46 13.55 -5.59 -13.84
N ALA A 47 12.67 -6.33 -14.52
CA ALA A 47 12.36 -6.12 -15.93
C ALA A 47 11.68 -4.76 -16.20
N PHE A 48 10.91 -4.23 -15.23
CA PHE A 48 10.32 -2.89 -15.29
C PHE A 48 11.36 -1.77 -15.16
N GLY A 49 12.54 -2.07 -14.62
CA GLY A 49 13.66 -1.14 -14.45
C GLY A 49 14.09 -0.90 -13.01
N GLY A 50 13.70 -1.81 -12.12
CA GLY A 50 14.12 -1.87 -10.74
C GLY A 50 13.21 -1.13 -9.76
N LEU A 51 13.49 -1.35 -8.47
CA LEU A 51 12.68 -0.83 -7.37
C LEU A 51 12.54 0.69 -7.35
N ASP A 52 13.58 1.42 -7.74
CA ASP A 52 13.58 2.88 -7.69
C ASP A 52 12.52 3.50 -8.62
N LYS A 53 12.11 2.76 -9.67
CA LYS A 53 10.99 3.18 -10.53
C LYS A 53 9.62 2.87 -9.95
N CYS A 54 9.56 2.05 -8.92
CA CYS A 54 8.32 1.63 -8.29
C CYS A 54 7.92 2.52 -7.10
N PHE A 55 8.76 3.47 -6.71
CA PHE A 55 8.50 4.41 -5.61
C PHE A 55 8.60 5.84 -6.13
N ALA A 56 7.48 6.51 -6.27
CA ALA A 56 7.42 7.85 -6.83
C ALA A 56 6.24 8.65 -6.31
N ALA A 57 6.42 9.97 -6.25
CA ALA A 57 5.35 10.95 -6.11
C ALA A 57 5.27 11.75 -7.41
N GLU A 58 4.15 11.73 -8.07
CA GLU A 58 3.98 12.36 -9.39
C GLU A 58 2.66 13.13 -9.48
N PRO A 59 2.52 14.04 -10.44
CA PRO A 59 1.22 14.64 -10.72
C PRO A 59 0.17 13.56 -10.96
N ILE A 60 -1.05 13.78 -10.46
CA ILE A 60 -2.12 12.77 -10.61
C ILE A 60 -2.40 12.53 -12.10
N PRO A 61 -2.28 11.30 -12.63
CA PRO A 61 -2.64 10.98 -14.00
C PRO A 61 -4.12 11.26 -14.29
N ASP A 62 -4.47 11.62 -15.54
CA ASP A 62 -5.86 11.95 -15.90
C ASP A 62 -6.84 10.83 -15.61
N GLY A 63 -6.46 9.57 -15.85
CA GLY A 63 -7.31 8.42 -15.55
C GLY A 63 -7.59 8.26 -14.05
N VAL A 64 -6.58 8.49 -13.20
CA VAL A 64 -6.73 8.49 -11.74
C VAL A 64 -7.61 9.66 -11.30
N TRP A 65 -7.34 10.86 -11.82
CA TRP A 65 -8.14 12.04 -11.51
C TRP A 65 -9.62 11.86 -11.86
N GLN A 66 -9.91 11.25 -13.01
CA GLN A 66 -11.29 10.96 -13.43
C GLN A 66 -11.99 9.96 -12.49
N ARG A 67 -11.30 8.91 -12.04
CA ARG A 67 -11.85 7.94 -11.07
C ARG A 67 -12.23 8.61 -9.74
N MET A 68 -11.45 9.58 -9.30
CA MET A 68 -11.65 10.29 -8.03
C MET A 68 -12.87 11.23 -8.04
N GLN A 69 -13.28 11.75 -9.22
CA GLN A 69 -14.34 12.75 -9.32
C GLN A 69 -15.68 12.25 -8.77
N GLY A 70 -16.29 13.06 -7.88
CA GLY A 70 -17.57 12.73 -7.23
C GLY A 70 -17.48 11.68 -6.12
N LYS A 71 -16.33 11.02 -5.98
CA LYS A 71 -16.07 10.01 -4.95
C LYS A 71 -15.13 10.59 -3.88
N THR A 72 -13.82 10.35 -4.04
CA THR A 72 -12.79 10.84 -3.11
C THR A 72 -12.47 12.31 -3.29
N TYR A 73 -12.70 12.87 -4.48
CA TYR A 73 -12.60 14.30 -4.74
C TYR A 73 -13.97 14.90 -5.08
N LYS A 74 -14.29 16.01 -4.43
CA LYS A 74 -15.46 16.85 -4.72
C LYS A 74 -14.97 18.27 -4.91
N GLU A 75 -15.58 19.01 -5.84
CA GLU A 75 -15.23 20.41 -6.05
C GLU A 75 -15.35 21.21 -4.76
N ASN A 76 -14.32 21.95 -4.41
CA ASN A 76 -14.20 22.64 -3.13
C ASN A 76 -13.19 23.79 -3.23
N PRO A 77 -13.24 24.79 -2.31
CA PRO A 77 -12.32 25.93 -2.34
C PRO A 77 -10.97 25.69 -1.62
N TYR A 78 -10.70 24.48 -1.06
CA TYR A 78 -9.58 24.25 -0.14
C TYR A 78 -8.41 23.51 -0.77
N ILE A 79 -8.68 22.60 -1.71
CA ILE A 79 -7.66 21.75 -2.29
C ILE A 79 -8.00 21.44 -3.76
N GLY A 80 -7.04 21.63 -4.65
CA GLY A 80 -7.14 21.32 -6.05
C GLY A 80 -6.23 20.14 -6.45
N ARG A 81 -6.30 19.77 -7.73
CA ARG A 81 -5.47 18.69 -8.29
C ARG A 81 -3.97 18.94 -8.10
N ASP A 82 -3.54 20.20 -8.29
CA ASP A 82 -2.13 20.57 -8.23
C ASP A 82 -1.54 20.52 -6.81
N ASP A 83 -2.40 20.59 -5.79
CA ASP A 83 -2.00 20.42 -4.38
C ASP A 83 -1.77 18.94 -4.00
N LEU A 84 -2.13 18.02 -4.89
CA LEU A 84 -2.08 16.59 -4.66
C LEU A 84 -1.03 15.90 -5.53
N ARG A 85 -0.54 14.75 -5.04
CA ARG A 85 0.36 13.85 -5.76
C ARG A 85 -0.19 12.44 -5.73
N HIS A 86 -0.03 11.74 -6.83
CA HIS A 86 -0.21 10.30 -6.91
C HIS A 86 1.08 9.63 -6.45
N ILE A 87 0.96 8.78 -5.44
CA ILE A 87 2.06 8.00 -4.87
C ILE A 87 1.98 6.60 -5.46
N ARG A 88 3.08 6.15 -6.04
CA ARG A 88 3.30 4.76 -6.41
C ARG A 88 4.22 4.12 -5.41
N ALA A 89 3.87 2.95 -4.92
CA ALA A 89 4.72 2.15 -4.05
C ALA A 89 4.42 0.66 -4.22
N LEU A 90 5.41 -0.18 -3.97
CA LEU A 90 5.19 -1.60 -3.73
C LEU A 90 5.07 -1.83 -2.22
N HIS A 91 4.33 -2.87 -1.85
CA HIS A 91 4.23 -3.28 -0.45
C HIS A 91 4.18 -4.80 -0.34
N TRP A 92 4.55 -5.31 0.83
CA TRP A 92 4.41 -6.72 1.19
C TRP A 92 3.14 -6.91 2.02
N ASP A 93 2.41 -7.99 1.78
CA ASP A 93 1.38 -8.43 2.72
C ASP A 93 1.98 -9.35 3.80
N TYR A 94 1.13 -9.85 4.69
CA TYR A 94 1.55 -10.74 5.77
C TYR A 94 2.03 -12.11 5.26
N ASP A 95 1.58 -12.53 4.08
CA ASP A 95 1.98 -13.77 3.41
C ASP A 95 3.27 -13.60 2.58
N ASN A 96 3.96 -12.47 2.69
CA ASN A 96 5.15 -12.11 1.92
C ASN A 96 4.91 -12.08 0.39
N GLN A 97 3.71 -11.73 -0.04
CA GLN A 97 3.42 -11.42 -1.43
C GLN A 97 3.67 -9.93 -1.68
N MET A 98 4.31 -9.62 -2.80
CA MET A 98 4.61 -8.26 -3.19
C MET A 98 3.48 -7.71 -4.08
N HIS A 99 2.90 -6.60 -3.67
CA HIS A 99 1.77 -5.97 -4.35
C HIS A 99 2.13 -4.60 -4.91
N VAL A 100 1.43 -4.22 -5.98
CA VAL A 100 1.39 -2.85 -6.49
C VAL A 100 0.43 -2.04 -5.65
N GLY A 101 0.89 -0.92 -5.09
CA GLY A 101 0.07 -0.04 -4.26
C GLY A 101 0.05 1.39 -4.78
N GLU A 102 -1.04 2.11 -4.48
CA GLU A 102 -1.18 3.53 -4.81
C GLU A 102 -1.85 4.32 -3.67
N MET A 103 -1.44 5.58 -3.50
CA MET A 103 -2.12 6.56 -2.64
C MET A 103 -2.20 7.91 -3.35
N VAL A 104 -3.08 8.77 -2.88
CA VAL A 104 -3.05 10.19 -3.22
C VAL A 104 -2.85 10.97 -1.93
N CYS A 105 -1.88 11.89 -1.89
CA CYS A 105 -1.60 12.72 -0.73
C CYS A 105 -1.32 14.17 -1.13
N ASN A 106 -1.26 15.06 -0.14
CA ASN A 106 -0.83 16.44 -0.36
C ASN A 106 0.63 16.51 -0.76
N VAL A 107 0.97 17.46 -1.65
CA VAL A 107 2.35 17.72 -2.10
C VAL A 107 3.30 17.95 -0.92
N GLN A 108 2.82 18.50 0.20
CA GLN A 108 3.62 18.80 1.39
C GLN A 108 4.20 17.56 2.07
N ILE A 109 3.54 16.40 1.94
CA ILE A 109 3.98 15.15 2.57
C ILE A 109 4.47 14.11 1.55
N ALA A 110 4.36 14.38 0.27
CA ALA A 110 4.54 13.39 -0.78
C ALA A 110 5.92 12.70 -0.74
N ASP A 111 6.99 13.47 -0.67
CA ASP A 111 8.36 12.90 -0.63
C ASP A 111 8.63 12.15 0.68
N ARG A 112 8.08 12.64 1.82
CA ARG A 112 8.18 11.95 3.10
C ARG A 112 7.45 10.62 3.05
N LEU A 113 6.23 10.59 2.49
CA LEU A 113 5.43 9.37 2.37
C LEU A 113 6.11 8.34 1.48
N VAL A 114 6.66 8.74 0.32
CA VAL A 114 7.46 7.84 -0.54
C VAL A 114 8.63 7.25 0.24
N SER A 115 9.37 8.07 1.00
CA SER A 115 10.50 7.60 1.80
C SER A 115 10.07 6.61 2.89
N ILE A 116 8.96 6.87 3.59
CA ILE A 116 8.40 5.97 4.60
C ILE A 116 8.01 4.64 3.97
N LEU A 117 7.21 4.68 2.89
CA LEU A 117 6.75 3.47 2.20
C LEU A 117 7.91 2.63 1.65
N ARG A 118 8.98 3.28 1.15
CA ARG A 118 10.19 2.59 0.71
C ARG A 118 10.90 1.88 1.87
N GLN A 119 11.06 2.53 3.02
CA GLN A 119 11.69 1.94 4.19
C GLN A 119 10.86 0.79 4.78
N LEU A 120 9.52 0.92 4.80
CA LEU A 120 8.63 -0.16 5.20
C LEU A 120 8.76 -1.36 4.24
N PHE A 121 8.83 -1.11 2.93
CA PHE A 121 9.02 -2.15 1.93
C PHE A 121 10.38 -2.87 2.10
N ASP A 122 11.47 -2.13 2.26
CA ASP A 122 12.82 -2.68 2.42
C ASP A 122 12.95 -3.53 3.70
N ALA A 123 12.20 -3.17 4.76
CA ALA A 123 12.08 -3.94 6.00
C ALA A 123 11.09 -5.11 5.92
N LYS A 124 10.39 -5.30 4.80
CA LYS A 124 9.27 -6.25 4.63
C LYS A 124 8.16 -6.06 5.66
N TYR A 125 7.92 -4.80 6.05
CA TYR A 125 6.80 -4.47 6.92
C TYR A 125 5.48 -4.76 6.20
N PRO A 126 4.55 -5.54 6.81
CA PRO A 126 3.35 -5.94 6.11
C PRO A 126 2.31 -4.81 6.03
N ILE A 127 1.86 -4.50 4.82
CA ILE A 127 0.70 -3.67 4.53
C ILE A 127 -0.23 -4.52 3.66
N GLN A 128 -1.47 -4.78 4.13
CA GLN A 128 -2.36 -5.71 3.45
C GLN A 128 -2.81 -5.20 2.10
N ARG A 129 -3.28 -3.95 2.05
CA ARG A 129 -3.77 -3.29 0.84
C ARG A 129 -3.35 -1.82 0.83
N MET A 130 -3.17 -1.30 -0.37
CA MET A 130 -2.86 0.11 -0.59
C MET A 130 -3.56 0.55 -1.89
N LEU A 131 -4.87 0.78 -1.79
CA LEU A 131 -5.75 1.16 -2.90
C LEU A 131 -6.36 2.53 -2.64
N LEU A 132 -6.65 3.28 -3.71
CA LEU A 132 -7.38 4.54 -3.56
C LEU A 132 -8.81 4.29 -3.05
N PRO A 133 -9.33 5.14 -2.16
CA PRO A 133 -10.67 4.98 -1.61
C PRO A 133 -11.80 5.03 -2.67
N ASP A 134 -11.55 5.52 -3.89
CA ASP A 134 -12.51 5.49 -4.99
C ASP A 134 -12.90 4.07 -5.44
N VAL A 135 -12.02 3.08 -5.19
CA VAL A 135 -12.31 1.64 -5.40
C VAL A 135 -13.46 1.17 -4.51
N TYR A 136 -13.63 1.80 -3.35
CA TYR A 136 -14.68 1.54 -2.36
C TYR A 136 -15.81 2.58 -2.41
N ASP A 137 -15.94 3.33 -3.52
CA ASP A 137 -16.89 4.45 -3.65
C ASP A 137 -16.74 5.52 -2.54
N ALA A 138 -15.54 5.64 -1.97
CA ALA A 138 -15.20 6.49 -0.82
C ALA A 138 -15.99 6.14 0.47
N ASP A 139 -16.43 4.89 0.61
CA ASP A 139 -17.05 4.38 1.83
C ASP A 139 -15.97 3.93 2.83
N ASP A 140 -15.84 4.66 3.94
CA ASP A 140 -14.81 4.42 4.95
C ASP A 140 -14.96 3.05 5.63
N GLU A 141 -16.19 2.65 5.98
CA GLU A 141 -16.42 1.37 6.67
C GLU A 141 -16.00 0.18 5.80
N THR A 142 -16.31 0.23 4.50
CA THR A 142 -15.96 -0.85 3.56
C THR A 142 -14.45 -0.93 3.36
N GLN A 143 -13.77 0.20 3.13
CA GLN A 143 -12.31 0.17 2.95
C GLN A 143 -11.57 -0.24 4.23
N MET A 144 -12.02 0.20 5.40
CA MET A 144 -11.40 -0.18 6.68
C MET A 144 -11.61 -1.67 6.98
N ARG A 145 -12.78 -2.22 6.68
CA ARG A 145 -13.07 -3.65 6.82
C ARG A 145 -12.18 -4.51 5.92
N ASP A 146 -11.82 -4.02 4.75
CA ASP A 146 -10.91 -4.67 3.81
C ASP A 146 -9.43 -4.47 4.14
N ASN A 147 -9.12 -3.90 5.31
CA ASN A 147 -7.78 -3.57 5.80
C ASN A 147 -6.97 -2.71 4.82
N ASN A 148 -7.63 -1.77 4.16
CA ASN A 148 -6.99 -0.88 3.20
C ASN A 148 -6.22 0.23 3.90
N SER A 149 -5.05 0.56 3.38
CA SER A 149 -4.24 1.72 3.80
C SER A 149 -4.43 2.83 2.77
N SER A 150 -4.72 4.05 3.21
CA SER A 150 -5.05 5.16 2.30
C SER A 150 -4.68 6.52 2.90
N CYS A 151 -4.80 7.59 2.09
CA CYS A 151 -4.50 8.94 2.55
C CYS A 151 -5.63 9.92 2.20
N PHE A 152 -5.77 10.34 0.94
CA PHE A 152 -6.70 11.38 0.54
C PHE A 152 -8.13 10.87 0.36
N CYS A 153 -9.07 11.50 1.06
CA CYS A 153 -10.51 11.39 0.81
C CYS A 153 -11.20 12.68 1.28
N TYR A 154 -11.81 13.45 0.36
CA TYR A 154 -12.45 14.73 0.68
C TYR A 154 -13.78 14.53 1.42
N ARG A 155 -13.77 14.72 2.72
CA ARG A 155 -14.92 14.60 3.62
C ARG A 155 -14.73 15.40 4.90
N ASN A 156 -15.83 15.69 5.59
CA ASN A 156 -15.76 16.18 6.95
C ASN A 156 -15.49 15.03 7.94
N ILE A 157 -15.03 15.37 9.12
CA ILE A 157 -15.04 14.46 10.27
C ILE A 157 -16.50 14.09 10.56
N ALA A 158 -16.78 12.80 10.78
CA ALA A 158 -18.12 12.28 10.98
C ALA A 158 -18.92 13.11 12.01
N ALA A 159 -20.17 13.42 11.66
CA ALA A 159 -21.10 14.22 12.46
C ALA A 159 -20.61 15.65 12.81
N THR A 160 -19.69 16.21 12.03
CA THR A 160 -19.20 17.59 12.20
C THR A 160 -19.17 18.39 10.90
N THR A 161 -18.93 19.69 11.00
CA THR A 161 -18.63 20.57 9.85
C THR A 161 -17.13 20.78 9.64
N THR A 162 -16.29 20.15 10.47
CA THR A 162 -14.83 20.26 10.41
C THR A 162 -14.28 19.37 9.33
N LEU A 163 -13.45 19.93 8.45
CA LEU A 163 -12.78 19.20 7.39
C LEU A 163 -11.77 18.21 7.99
N SER A 164 -11.81 16.94 7.56
CA SER A 164 -10.83 15.92 7.96
C SER A 164 -9.42 16.27 7.45
N LYS A 165 -8.38 15.83 8.13
CA LYS A 165 -7.00 15.88 7.62
C LYS A 165 -6.82 15.04 6.35
N HIS A 166 -7.59 13.93 6.21
CA HIS A 166 -7.66 13.17 4.96
C HIS A 166 -8.19 14.01 3.80
N ALA A 167 -9.16 14.89 4.05
CA ALA A 167 -9.69 15.78 3.02
C ALA A 167 -8.67 16.80 2.51
N ARG A 168 -7.59 17.01 3.25
CA ARG A 168 -6.45 17.85 2.87
C ARG A 168 -5.27 17.02 2.36
N GLY A 169 -5.37 15.69 2.38
CA GLY A 169 -4.29 14.77 2.03
C GLY A 169 -3.11 14.80 3.00
N LEU A 170 -3.34 15.17 4.26
CA LEU A 170 -2.32 15.35 5.31
C LEU A 170 -2.40 14.29 6.40
N ALA A 171 -3.24 13.28 6.24
CA ALA A 171 -3.32 12.13 7.11
C ALA A 171 -3.23 10.83 6.31
N VAL A 172 -2.67 9.80 6.93
CA VAL A 172 -2.46 8.47 6.35
C VAL A 172 -2.96 7.42 7.34
N ASP A 173 -3.80 6.51 6.87
CA ASP A 173 -4.24 5.36 7.64
C ASP A 173 -3.52 4.11 7.15
N ILE A 174 -3.01 3.29 8.07
CA ILE A 174 -2.25 2.07 7.79
C ILE A 174 -2.91 0.87 8.46
N ASN A 175 -3.21 -0.20 7.68
CA ASN A 175 -3.75 -1.46 8.16
C ASN A 175 -4.99 -1.28 9.06
N THR A 176 -6.01 -0.67 8.50
CA THR A 176 -7.15 -0.07 9.19
C THR A 176 -7.99 -1.06 10.01
N LEU A 177 -8.22 -2.30 9.51
CA LEU A 177 -9.00 -3.32 10.23
C LEU A 177 -8.36 -3.69 11.58
N TYR A 178 -7.04 -3.84 11.60
CA TYR A 178 -6.28 -4.28 12.77
C TYR A 178 -5.88 -3.12 13.69
N ASN A 179 -6.16 -1.89 13.28
CA ASN A 179 -5.83 -0.67 14.02
C ASN A 179 -7.06 0.24 14.11
N PRO A 180 -8.15 -0.21 14.74
CA PRO A 180 -9.44 0.49 14.68
C PRO A 180 -9.41 1.85 15.37
N TYR A 181 -10.34 2.73 14.92
CA TYR A 181 -10.77 3.89 15.67
C TYR A 181 -11.69 3.46 16.81
N ILE A 182 -11.51 4.06 18.00
CA ILE A 182 -12.31 3.77 19.20
C ILE A 182 -12.66 5.07 19.90
N LYS A 183 -13.95 5.28 20.19
CA LYS A 183 -14.42 6.43 20.95
C LYS A 183 -15.56 6.02 21.89
N THR A 184 -15.48 6.45 23.15
CA THR A 184 -16.62 6.35 24.07
C THR A 184 -17.60 7.50 23.78
N LEU A 185 -18.84 7.17 23.47
CA LEU A 185 -19.91 8.13 23.24
C LEU A 185 -20.48 8.65 24.57
N ALA A 186 -21.32 9.69 24.50
CA ALA A 186 -21.88 10.35 25.69
C ALA A 186 -22.78 9.42 26.53
N ASP A 187 -23.37 8.40 25.92
CA ASP A 187 -24.19 7.38 26.59
C ASP A 187 -23.37 6.21 27.16
N GLY A 188 -22.03 6.26 27.04
CA GLY A 188 -21.11 5.22 27.50
C GLY A 188 -20.89 4.07 26.51
N THR A 189 -21.54 4.06 25.37
CA THR A 189 -21.30 3.06 24.32
C THR A 189 -19.99 3.32 23.60
N LEU A 190 -19.38 2.26 23.04
CA LEU A 190 -18.18 2.38 22.22
C LEU A 190 -18.56 2.49 20.74
N LEU A 191 -18.08 3.53 20.09
CA LEU A 191 -18.02 3.60 18.63
C LEU A 191 -16.68 2.98 18.21
N ILE A 192 -16.75 1.96 17.35
CA ILE A 192 -15.60 1.24 16.79
C ILE A 192 -15.71 1.28 15.28
N GLU A 193 -14.65 1.76 14.61
CA GLU A 193 -14.60 1.85 13.16
C GLU A 193 -13.28 1.25 12.64
N PRO A 194 -13.34 0.21 11.77
CA PRO A 194 -14.56 -0.47 11.32
C PRO A 194 -15.19 -1.29 12.45
N ALA A 195 -16.51 -1.53 12.38
CA ALA A 195 -17.22 -2.32 13.39
C ALA A 195 -16.62 -3.74 13.54
N THR A 196 -16.09 -4.31 12.46
CA THR A 196 -15.40 -5.61 12.46
C THR A 196 -14.01 -5.56 13.12
N GLY A 197 -13.51 -4.39 13.48
CA GLY A 197 -12.25 -4.20 14.21
C GLY A 197 -12.35 -4.41 15.72
N GLU A 198 -13.57 -4.67 16.24
CA GLU A 198 -13.82 -4.86 17.67
C GLU A 198 -12.82 -5.82 18.36
N PRO A 199 -12.46 -7.00 17.82
CA PRO A 199 -11.49 -7.89 18.44
C PRO A 199 -10.09 -7.29 18.63
N TYR A 200 -9.73 -6.29 17.82
CA TYR A 200 -8.43 -5.63 17.84
C TYR A 200 -8.38 -4.37 18.70
N CYS A 201 -9.50 -4.04 19.36
CA CYS A 201 -9.54 -2.96 20.36
C CYS A 201 -8.77 -3.32 21.63
N ASP A 202 -8.73 -4.62 22.00
CA ASP A 202 -7.86 -5.11 23.06
C ASP A 202 -6.42 -5.22 22.56
N ARG A 203 -5.59 -4.26 22.95
CA ARG A 203 -4.18 -4.17 22.55
C ARG A 203 -3.25 -5.02 23.40
N SER A 204 -3.76 -5.79 24.36
CA SER A 204 -2.95 -6.61 25.30
C SER A 204 -2.39 -7.89 24.66
N TRP A 205 -3.02 -8.42 23.61
CA TRP A 205 -2.55 -9.61 22.90
C TRP A 205 -1.87 -9.25 21.56
N ASP A 206 -1.11 -10.19 21.03
CA ASP A 206 -0.35 -10.00 19.79
C ASP A 206 -1.13 -10.49 18.58
N PHE A 207 -1.20 -9.67 17.52
CA PHE A 207 -1.92 -9.98 16.28
C PHE A 207 -1.24 -9.32 15.08
N PRO A 208 -1.48 -9.83 13.84
CA PRO A 208 -0.90 -9.27 12.64
C PRO A 208 -1.25 -7.79 12.44
N TYR A 209 -0.35 -7.04 11.80
CA TYR A 209 -0.53 -5.63 11.42
C TYR A 209 -0.75 -4.65 12.59
N LYS A 210 -0.58 -5.07 13.83
CA LYS A 210 -0.75 -4.23 15.02
C LYS A 210 0.31 -3.13 15.08
N ILE A 211 -0.10 -1.87 15.11
CA ILE A 211 0.79 -0.72 15.29
C ILE A 211 0.95 -0.42 16.79
N THR A 212 2.17 -0.25 17.25
CA THR A 212 2.55 0.10 18.63
C THR A 212 3.70 1.11 18.62
N HIS A 213 4.08 1.69 19.78
CA HIS A 213 5.23 2.60 19.89
C HIS A 213 6.57 1.95 19.53
N ASP A 214 6.69 0.62 19.63
CA ASP A 214 7.89 -0.12 19.23
C ASP A 214 7.91 -0.48 17.75
N ASP A 215 6.78 -0.28 17.07
CA ASP A 215 6.57 -0.63 15.66
C ASP A 215 7.39 0.28 14.71
N LEU A 216 7.88 -0.30 13.62
CA LEU A 216 8.64 0.44 12.62
C LEU A 216 7.80 1.54 11.95
N CYS A 217 6.52 1.24 11.66
CA CYS A 217 5.63 2.21 11.03
C CYS A 217 5.46 3.44 11.92
N PHE A 218 5.18 3.24 13.22
CA PHE A 218 5.10 4.35 14.19
C PHE A 218 6.37 5.21 14.19
N LYS A 219 7.55 4.58 14.28
CA LYS A 219 8.83 5.30 14.30
C LYS A 219 9.06 6.14 13.06
N LEU A 220 8.85 5.56 11.88
CA LEU A 220 9.08 6.26 10.61
C LEU A 220 8.13 7.45 10.42
N PHE A 221 6.84 7.29 10.75
CA PHE A 221 5.89 8.39 10.64
C PHE A 221 6.18 9.50 11.65
N THR A 222 6.46 9.17 12.91
CA THR A 222 6.75 10.18 13.94
C THR A 222 8.08 10.92 13.68
N GLU A 223 9.12 10.25 13.23
CA GLU A 223 10.37 10.86 12.77
C GLU A 223 10.17 11.80 11.57
N ALA A 224 9.19 11.50 10.72
CA ALA A 224 8.82 12.34 9.58
C ALA A 224 7.90 13.52 9.95
N GLY A 225 7.56 13.71 11.24
CA GLY A 225 6.77 14.85 11.74
C GLY A 225 5.25 14.61 11.74
N PHE A 226 4.81 13.37 11.79
CA PHE A 226 3.41 13.01 12.00
C PHE A 226 3.14 12.70 13.47
N GLU A 227 1.94 13.03 13.96
CA GLU A 227 1.43 12.49 15.20
C GLU A 227 0.60 11.24 14.96
N TRP A 228 0.54 10.36 15.95
CA TRP A 228 -0.23 9.13 15.88
C TRP A 228 -1.54 9.22 16.66
N GLY A 229 -2.66 8.90 16.05
CA GLY A 229 -3.97 8.91 16.70
C GLY A 229 -4.12 7.90 17.83
N GLY A 230 -3.25 6.88 17.93
CA GLY A 230 -3.16 5.97 19.05
C GLY A 230 -2.73 6.66 20.36
N ASP A 231 -2.13 7.86 20.31
CA ASP A 231 -1.74 8.66 21.48
C ASP A 231 -2.84 9.61 21.97
N TRP A 232 -3.89 9.83 21.18
CA TRP A 232 -4.96 10.72 21.57
C TRP A 232 -5.67 10.27 22.86
N THR A 233 -6.11 11.21 23.68
CA THR A 233 -6.65 10.91 25.02
C THR A 233 -8.16 10.78 25.08
N THR A 234 -8.89 11.45 24.17
CA THR A 234 -10.36 11.47 24.14
C THR A 234 -10.98 10.40 23.25
N ARG A 235 -10.16 9.80 22.43
CA ARG A 235 -10.42 8.70 21.50
C ARG A 235 -9.10 8.05 21.15
N LYS A 236 -9.14 6.90 20.54
CA LYS A 236 -7.97 6.24 19.94
C LYS A 236 -8.23 6.03 18.47
N ASP A 237 -7.21 6.29 17.65
CA ASP A 237 -7.23 6.02 16.22
C ASP A 237 -5.91 5.35 15.85
N TYR A 238 -5.88 4.04 16.01
CA TYR A 238 -4.63 3.29 15.92
C TYR A 238 -4.08 3.18 14.50
N GLN A 239 -4.92 3.39 13.46
CA GLN A 239 -4.51 3.40 12.06
C GLN A 239 -3.88 4.73 11.64
N HIS A 240 -4.24 5.83 12.31
CA HIS A 240 -4.14 7.21 11.84
C HIS A 240 -2.82 7.89 12.19
N PHE A 241 -2.19 8.46 11.18
CA PHE A 241 -1.04 9.35 11.29
C PHE A 241 -1.35 10.67 10.60
N GLU A 242 -1.28 11.82 11.28
CA GLU A 242 -1.52 13.13 10.65
C GLU A 242 -0.33 14.08 10.81
N LEU A 243 -0.10 14.91 9.77
CA LEU A 243 0.98 15.90 9.80
C LEU A 243 0.74 16.91 10.92
N ILE A 244 1.76 17.13 11.76
CA ILE A 244 1.79 18.23 12.73
C ILE A 244 1.98 19.53 11.95
N GLU A 245 0.95 20.38 11.95
CA GLU A 245 1.04 21.73 11.37
C GLU A 245 1.52 22.70 12.48
N ASN A 246 2.67 23.36 12.24
CA ASN A 246 3.24 24.38 13.14
C ASN A 246 2.54 25.74 12.99
#